data_ef9d9eef2f47787c168af5f2a2cf9926
#
_entry.id   ef9d9eef2f47787c168af5f2a2cf9926
#
_cell.length_a   1.000
_cell.length_b   1.000
_cell.length_c   1.000
_cell.angle_alpha   90.00
_cell.angle_beta   90.00
_cell.angle_gamma   90.00
#
_symmetry.space_group_name_H-M   'P 1'
#
loop_
_entity.id
_entity.type
_entity.pdbx_description
1 polymer ?
#
loop_
_entity_poly.entity_id
_entity_poly.type
_entity_poly.pdbx_seq_one_letter_code
_entity_poly.pdbx_strand_id
1 'polypeptide(L)'
;MSLKKINLRTAVLILMIVVAALIRILSSAKVLSPLANFTPIGAMALFGGAYFKDKWRAYLVPLGILFLSDVITMRTIYTEQSNGLLYSGWGWIYASFALMVLMGHYIKKVTVGSVLLAAIGAALVHWLVSDFGVWLMPGTDISTGQPYTHDTHGLMMCYWLAIPYMKNMLIGNVLYGALLFGGFELLQKRYPRLQSTIHPI
;
A
#
# COMPACT_ATOMS: atom_id res chain seq x y z
N MET A 1 11.10 13.48 -27.92
CA MET A 1 10.19 12.68 -27.05
C MET A 1 9.07 13.61 -26.56
N SER A 2 7.89 13.59 -27.18
CA SER A 2 6.77 14.48 -26.80
C SER A 2 6.29 14.10 -25.40
N LEU A 3 6.43 14.99 -24.43
CA LEU A 3 5.81 14.88 -23.11
C LEU A 3 4.28 14.88 -23.33
N LYS A 4 3.70 13.68 -23.39
CA LYS A 4 2.25 13.50 -23.47
C LYS A 4 1.63 14.24 -22.29
N LYS A 5 0.93 15.35 -22.56
CA LYS A 5 0.26 16.17 -21.52
C LYS A 5 -0.53 15.24 -20.59
N ILE A 6 -0.29 15.35 -19.30
CA ILE A 6 -1.03 14.61 -18.28
C ILE A 6 -2.49 15.07 -18.38
N ASN A 7 -3.41 14.15 -18.66
CA ASN A 7 -4.83 14.49 -18.72
C ASN A 7 -5.39 14.76 -17.30
N LEU A 8 -6.47 15.52 -17.22
CA LEU A 8 -7.09 15.94 -15.95
C LEU A 8 -7.37 14.72 -15.03
N ARG A 9 -7.87 13.62 -15.58
CA ARG A 9 -8.12 12.38 -14.82
C ARG A 9 -6.85 11.87 -14.13
N THR A 10 -5.77 11.72 -14.89
CA THR A 10 -4.48 11.26 -14.37
C THR A 10 -3.94 12.21 -13.31
N ALA A 11 -4.07 13.53 -13.50
CA ALA A 11 -3.63 14.51 -12.52
C ALA A 11 -4.40 14.38 -11.20
N VAL A 12 -5.72 14.19 -11.25
CA VAL A 12 -6.56 13.98 -10.05
C VAL A 12 -6.19 12.68 -9.35
N LEU A 13 -5.98 11.58 -10.07
CA LEU A 13 -5.54 10.31 -9.48
C LEU A 13 -4.20 10.45 -8.75
N ILE A 14 -3.22 11.09 -9.38
CA ILE A 14 -1.91 11.35 -8.75
C ILE A 14 -2.07 12.22 -7.52
N LEU A 15 -2.85 13.30 -7.59
CA LEU A 15 -3.10 14.19 -6.45
C LEU A 15 -3.69 13.43 -5.26
N MET A 16 -4.68 12.57 -5.49
CA MET A 16 -5.30 11.76 -4.42
C MET A 16 -4.29 10.82 -3.76
N ILE A 17 -3.42 10.18 -4.55
CA ILE A 17 -2.36 9.31 -4.03
C ILE A 17 -1.32 10.12 -3.25
N VAL A 18 -0.92 11.30 -3.74
CA VAL A 18 0.01 12.20 -3.03
C VAL A 18 -0.56 12.65 -1.68
N VAL A 19 -1.83 13.05 -1.65
CA VAL A 19 -2.50 13.44 -0.39
C VAL A 19 -2.50 12.28 0.61
N ALA A 20 -2.81 11.07 0.15
CA ALA A 20 -2.77 9.89 1.00
C ALA A 20 -1.34 9.60 1.53
N ALA A 21 -0.30 9.80 0.71
CA ALA A 21 1.08 9.65 1.14
C ALA A 21 1.50 10.71 2.18
N LEU A 22 1.03 11.95 2.04
CA LEU A 22 1.25 13.00 3.04
C LEU A 22 0.61 12.63 4.40
N ILE A 23 -0.62 12.10 4.37
CA ILE A 23 -1.28 11.58 5.59
C ILE A 23 -0.43 10.48 6.22
N ARG A 24 0.14 9.56 5.42
CA ARG A 24 1.05 8.52 5.92
C ARG A 24 2.26 9.10 6.64
N ILE A 25 2.97 10.05 6.04
CA ILE A 25 4.17 10.67 6.63
C ILE A 25 3.81 11.34 7.96
N LEU A 26 2.72 12.11 7.99
CA LEU A 26 2.24 12.78 9.21
C LEU A 26 1.83 11.78 10.31
N SER A 27 1.23 10.65 9.94
CA SER A 27 0.85 9.60 10.89
C SER A 27 2.06 8.83 11.41
N SER A 28 3.12 8.68 10.63
CA SER A 28 4.36 7.98 11.02
C SER A 28 5.14 8.70 12.11
N ALA A 29 4.96 10.00 12.29
CA ALA A 29 5.61 10.78 13.36
C ALA A 29 5.20 10.33 14.78
N LYS A 30 4.17 9.48 14.92
CA LYS A 30 3.71 8.89 16.19
C LYS A 30 4.17 7.44 16.32
N VAL A 31 5.45 7.21 16.36
CA VAL A 31 6.19 5.95 16.13
C VAL A 31 5.84 4.77 17.04
N LEU A 32 5.28 4.97 18.22
CA LEU A 32 4.95 3.90 19.18
C LEU A 32 3.44 3.68 19.31
N SER A 33 2.71 3.85 18.23
CA SER A 33 1.26 3.69 18.23
C SER A 33 0.86 2.22 18.11
N PRO A 34 -0.16 1.75 18.83
CA PRO A 34 -0.83 0.48 18.57
C PRO A 34 -1.44 0.39 17.17
N LEU A 35 -1.39 1.48 16.39
CA LEU A 35 -1.85 1.60 15.02
C LEU A 35 -0.73 1.36 13.98
N ALA A 36 0.36 0.68 14.33
CA ALA A 36 1.37 0.29 13.35
C ALA A 36 0.70 -0.45 12.17
N ASN A 37 1.11 -0.16 10.93
CA ASN A 37 0.49 -0.60 9.67
C ASN A 37 -0.94 -0.06 9.38
N PHE A 38 -1.51 0.79 10.21
CA PHE A 38 -2.69 1.55 9.85
C PHE A 38 -2.30 2.70 8.92
N THR A 39 -2.18 2.40 7.63
CA THR A 39 -1.67 3.35 6.62
C THR A 39 -2.52 3.31 5.34
N PRO A 40 -2.54 4.38 4.55
CA PRO A 40 -3.28 4.41 3.28
C PRO A 40 -2.60 3.63 2.13
N ILE A 41 -1.41 3.05 2.34
CA ILE A 41 -0.56 2.54 1.25
C ILE A 41 -1.22 1.41 0.48
N GLY A 42 -1.82 0.44 1.17
CA GLY A 42 -2.50 -0.68 0.51
C GLY A 42 -3.70 -0.20 -0.33
N ALA A 43 -4.48 0.73 0.21
CA ALA A 43 -5.57 1.37 -0.53
C ALA A 43 -5.07 2.17 -1.74
N MET A 44 -3.92 2.87 -1.62
CA MET A 44 -3.27 3.59 -2.74
C MET A 44 -2.83 2.62 -3.84
N ALA A 45 -2.25 1.48 -3.48
CA ALA A 45 -1.81 0.46 -4.43
C ALA A 45 -3.01 -0.13 -5.20
N LEU A 46 -4.07 -0.53 -4.49
CA LEU A 46 -5.31 -1.00 -5.09
C LEU A 46 -5.95 0.05 -6.00
N PHE A 47 -6.02 1.30 -5.53
CA PHE A 47 -6.60 2.42 -6.27
C PHE A 47 -5.81 2.74 -7.54
N GLY A 48 -4.48 2.76 -7.44
CA GLY A 48 -3.60 2.94 -8.61
C GLY A 48 -3.79 1.83 -9.64
N GLY A 49 -3.83 0.58 -9.20
CA GLY A 49 -4.10 -0.57 -10.06
C GLY A 49 -5.45 -0.50 -10.76
N ALA A 50 -6.50 -0.07 -10.05
CA ALA A 50 -7.87 -0.03 -10.58
C ALA A 50 -8.11 1.11 -11.60
N TYR A 51 -7.49 2.26 -11.41
CA TYR A 51 -7.88 3.46 -12.18
C TYR A 51 -6.89 3.94 -13.22
N PHE A 52 -5.58 3.61 -13.12
CA PHE A 52 -4.63 3.96 -14.17
C PHE A 52 -4.79 3.03 -15.38
N LYS A 53 -4.94 3.60 -16.56
CA LYS A 53 -5.01 2.85 -17.83
C LYS A 53 -3.67 2.26 -18.23
N ASP A 54 -2.62 3.06 -18.06
CA ASP A 54 -1.26 2.66 -18.43
C ASP A 54 -0.68 1.79 -17.32
N LYS A 55 -0.36 0.53 -17.59
CA LYS A 55 0.18 -0.42 -16.61
C LYS A 55 1.41 0.13 -15.87
N TRP A 56 2.34 0.78 -16.59
CA TRP A 56 3.53 1.34 -15.97
C TRP A 56 3.20 2.46 -14.94
N ARG A 57 2.17 3.30 -15.20
CA ARG A 57 1.71 4.33 -14.26
C ARG A 57 1.02 3.72 -13.04
N ALA A 58 0.27 2.63 -13.26
CA ALA A 58 -0.39 1.90 -12.17
C ALA A 58 0.61 1.42 -11.12
N TYR A 59 1.80 0.99 -11.55
CA TYR A 59 2.88 0.58 -10.65
C TYR A 59 3.77 1.76 -10.21
N LEU A 60 4.26 2.56 -11.17
CA LEU A 60 5.24 3.61 -10.89
C LEU A 60 4.69 4.66 -9.92
N VAL A 61 3.42 5.08 -10.08
CA VAL A 61 2.87 6.15 -9.24
C VAL A 61 2.74 5.71 -7.78
N PRO A 62 2.02 4.62 -7.42
CA PRO A 62 1.92 4.20 -6.02
C PRO A 62 3.27 3.79 -5.42
N LEU A 63 4.06 2.97 -6.12
CA LEU A 63 5.33 2.47 -5.61
C LEU A 63 6.41 3.56 -5.56
N GLY A 64 6.43 4.47 -6.54
CA GLY A 64 7.34 5.62 -6.52
C GLY A 64 7.03 6.59 -5.37
N ILE A 65 5.76 6.85 -5.10
CA ILE A 65 5.33 7.67 -3.97
C ILE A 65 5.60 6.95 -2.64
N LEU A 66 5.39 5.63 -2.57
CA LEU A 66 5.81 4.81 -1.44
C LEU A 66 7.32 4.97 -1.18
N PHE A 67 8.14 4.81 -2.23
CA PHE A 67 9.60 4.96 -2.14
C PHE A 67 9.99 6.34 -1.61
N LEU A 68 9.44 7.40 -2.17
CA LEU A 68 9.73 8.76 -1.71
C LEU A 68 9.33 8.96 -0.24
N SER A 69 8.16 8.47 0.15
CA SER A 69 7.71 8.57 1.55
C SER A 69 8.58 7.74 2.49
N ASP A 70 9.05 6.55 2.07
CA ASP A 70 9.95 5.73 2.88
C ASP A 70 11.32 6.40 3.05
N VAL A 71 11.90 6.94 1.98
CA VAL A 71 13.17 7.69 2.06
C VAL A 71 13.02 8.87 3.01
N ILE A 72 11.92 9.63 2.93
CA ILE A 72 11.68 10.75 3.85
C ILE A 72 11.57 10.24 5.30
N THR A 73 10.76 9.22 5.57
CA THR A 73 10.57 8.72 6.94
C THR A 73 11.84 8.09 7.51
N MET A 74 12.64 7.38 6.69
CA MET A 74 13.93 6.83 7.13
C MET A 74 14.96 7.92 7.43
N ARG A 75 14.89 9.07 6.77
CA ARG A 75 15.81 10.20 7.00
C ARG A 75 15.38 11.14 8.12
N THR A 76 14.11 11.11 8.51
CA THR A 76 13.55 12.09 9.47
C THR A 76 13.04 11.45 10.76
N ILE A 77 12.49 10.22 10.69
CA ILE A 77 11.80 9.59 11.82
C ILE A 77 12.52 8.34 12.29
N TYR A 78 12.97 7.48 11.37
CA TYR A 78 13.54 6.17 11.64
C TYR A 78 15.04 6.10 11.32
N THR A 79 15.79 7.14 11.68
CA THR A 79 17.21 7.28 11.33
C THR A 79 18.09 6.12 11.82
N GLU A 80 17.78 5.56 12.98
CA GLU A 80 18.52 4.44 13.57
C GLU A 80 18.21 3.07 12.92
N GLN A 81 17.08 2.96 12.24
CA GLN A 81 16.63 1.72 11.58
C GLN A 81 16.99 1.67 10.10
N SER A 82 17.54 2.76 9.57
CA SER A 82 17.90 2.84 8.16
C SER A 82 19.20 2.08 7.88
N ASN A 83 19.13 1.11 6.97
CA ASN A 83 20.30 0.44 6.41
C ASN A 83 20.55 0.97 4.99
N GLY A 84 21.16 2.16 4.90
CA GLY A 84 21.32 2.88 3.64
C GLY A 84 20.15 3.82 3.33
N LEU A 85 19.45 3.65 2.19
CA LEU A 85 18.30 4.47 1.80
C LEU A 85 16.98 4.01 2.41
N LEU A 86 16.85 2.71 2.63
CA LEU A 86 15.63 2.06 3.12
C LEU A 86 15.97 1.12 4.28
N TYR A 87 14.94 0.57 4.91
CA TYR A 87 15.03 -0.43 5.98
C TYR A 87 15.38 -1.82 5.43
N SER A 88 15.87 -2.71 6.28
CA SER A 88 16.12 -4.10 5.91
C SER A 88 14.82 -4.81 5.50
N GLY A 89 14.89 -5.67 4.47
CA GLY A 89 13.71 -6.40 3.99
C GLY A 89 12.73 -5.60 3.13
N TRP A 90 13.03 -4.35 2.77
CA TRP A 90 12.15 -3.50 1.95
C TRP A 90 11.65 -4.19 0.67
N GLY A 91 12.46 -5.06 0.06
CA GLY A 91 12.08 -5.76 -1.16
C GLY A 91 10.82 -6.62 -1.01
N TRP A 92 10.65 -7.32 0.11
CA TRP A 92 9.44 -8.10 0.41
C TRP A 92 8.20 -7.23 0.57
N ILE A 93 8.36 -6.08 1.22
CA ILE A 93 7.29 -5.11 1.39
C ILE A 93 6.87 -4.53 0.04
N TYR A 94 7.82 -4.12 -0.81
CA TYR A 94 7.53 -3.60 -2.14
C TYR A 94 6.93 -4.67 -3.05
N ALA A 95 7.36 -5.93 -2.95
CA ALA A 95 6.75 -7.04 -3.65
C ALA A 95 5.28 -7.21 -3.26
N SER A 96 4.95 -7.13 -1.97
CA SER A 96 3.56 -7.20 -1.50
C SER A 96 2.71 -6.06 -2.06
N PHE A 97 3.22 -4.81 -2.08
CA PHE A 97 2.50 -3.68 -2.67
C PHE A 97 2.37 -3.77 -4.20
N ALA A 98 3.36 -4.32 -4.89
CA ALA A 98 3.25 -4.60 -6.32
C ALA A 98 2.13 -5.62 -6.61
N LEU A 99 1.99 -6.65 -5.77
CA LEU A 99 0.87 -7.60 -5.86
C LEU A 99 -0.48 -6.92 -5.57
N MET A 100 -0.54 -5.96 -4.64
CA MET A 100 -1.77 -5.19 -4.40
C MET A 100 -2.14 -4.32 -5.61
N VAL A 101 -1.16 -3.70 -6.30
CA VAL A 101 -1.42 -2.99 -7.57
C VAL A 101 -2.01 -3.95 -8.60
N LEU A 102 -1.46 -5.16 -8.71
CA LEU A 102 -1.99 -6.20 -9.59
C LEU A 102 -3.43 -6.57 -9.22
N MET A 103 -3.72 -6.77 -7.93
CA MET A 103 -5.09 -7.04 -7.46
C MET A 103 -6.04 -5.90 -7.82
N GLY A 104 -5.61 -4.64 -7.64
CA GLY A 104 -6.36 -3.45 -8.07
C GLY A 104 -6.73 -3.50 -9.56
N HIS A 105 -5.80 -3.94 -10.40
CA HIS A 105 -6.03 -4.08 -11.85
C HIS A 105 -7.15 -5.07 -12.20
N TYR A 106 -7.42 -6.06 -11.36
CA TYR A 106 -8.51 -7.02 -11.55
C TYR A 106 -9.87 -6.52 -11.04
N ILE A 107 -9.96 -5.34 -10.43
CA ILE A 107 -11.25 -4.71 -10.05
C ILE A 107 -11.94 -4.19 -11.32
N LYS A 108 -12.74 -5.03 -11.97
CA LYS A 108 -13.45 -4.66 -13.22
C LYS A 108 -14.58 -3.66 -12.99
N LYS A 109 -15.28 -3.78 -11.87
CA LYS A 109 -16.36 -2.86 -11.44
C LYS A 109 -16.10 -2.41 -10.01
N VAL A 110 -16.07 -1.10 -9.82
CA VAL A 110 -15.90 -0.51 -8.48
C VAL A 110 -17.25 -0.53 -7.78
N THR A 111 -17.39 -1.46 -6.86
CA THR A 111 -18.53 -1.60 -5.95
C THR A 111 -18.01 -1.72 -4.53
N VAL A 112 -18.86 -1.47 -3.54
CA VAL A 112 -18.48 -1.64 -2.13
C VAL A 112 -17.93 -3.06 -1.89
N GLY A 113 -18.62 -4.08 -2.41
CA GLY A 113 -18.19 -5.48 -2.26
C GLY A 113 -16.83 -5.77 -2.91
N SER A 114 -16.57 -5.28 -4.14
CA SER A 114 -15.29 -5.52 -4.81
C SER A 114 -14.13 -4.80 -4.12
N VAL A 115 -14.35 -3.59 -3.61
CA VAL A 115 -13.33 -2.84 -2.87
C VAL A 115 -13.04 -3.49 -1.51
N LEU A 116 -14.09 -3.93 -0.78
CA LEU A 116 -13.91 -4.65 0.48
C LEU A 116 -13.15 -5.97 0.29
N LEU A 117 -13.53 -6.77 -0.72
CA LEU A 117 -12.83 -8.02 -1.02
C LEU A 117 -11.35 -7.77 -1.37
N ALA A 118 -11.09 -6.74 -2.18
CA ALA A 118 -9.71 -6.35 -2.52
C ALA A 118 -8.95 -5.85 -1.29
N ALA A 119 -9.58 -5.09 -0.39
CA ALA A 119 -8.97 -4.62 0.86
C ALA A 119 -8.57 -5.78 1.79
N ILE A 120 -9.44 -6.79 1.91
CA ILE A 120 -9.15 -8.02 2.67
C ILE A 120 -7.98 -8.78 2.02
N GLY A 121 -8.06 -9.04 0.72
CA GLY A 121 -7.02 -9.74 -0.01
C GLY A 121 -5.67 -9.00 0.05
N ALA A 122 -5.67 -7.67 -0.03
CA ALA A 122 -4.47 -6.86 0.10
C ALA A 122 -3.81 -6.99 1.48
N ALA A 123 -4.60 -6.98 2.56
CA ALA A 123 -4.08 -7.18 3.91
C ALA A 123 -3.47 -8.57 4.08
N LEU A 124 -4.13 -9.61 3.55
CA LEU A 124 -3.63 -10.99 3.57
C LEU A 124 -2.35 -11.15 2.74
N VAL A 125 -2.30 -10.59 1.53
CA VAL A 125 -1.11 -10.64 0.67
C VAL A 125 0.07 -9.94 1.34
N HIS A 126 -0.17 -8.77 1.93
CA HIS A 126 0.90 -8.07 2.67
C HIS A 126 1.41 -8.95 3.81
N TRP A 127 0.51 -9.42 4.67
CA TRP A 127 0.85 -10.27 5.80
C TRP A 127 1.64 -11.50 5.37
N LEU A 128 1.17 -12.24 4.36
CA LEU A 128 1.85 -13.45 3.88
C LEU A 128 3.23 -13.16 3.29
N VAL A 129 3.36 -12.12 2.46
CA VAL A 129 4.61 -11.85 1.73
C VAL A 129 5.63 -11.13 2.60
N SER A 130 5.21 -10.11 3.36
CA SER A 130 6.14 -9.33 4.20
C SER A 130 6.67 -10.16 5.36
N ASP A 131 5.81 -10.91 6.05
CA ASP A 131 6.24 -11.66 7.23
C ASP A 131 6.99 -12.95 6.87
N PHE A 132 6.72 -13.53 5.69
CA PHE A 132 7.63 -14.52 5.12
C PHE A 132 9.05 -13.95 4.94
N GLY A 133 9.14 -12.72 4.43
CA GLY A 133 10.40 -12.01 4.29
C GLY A 133 11.08 -11.74 5.64
N VAL A 134 10.32 -11.35 6.65
CA VAL A 134 10.83 -11.15 8.03
C VAL A 134 11.41 -12.44 8.59
N TRP A 135 10.70 -13.56 8.43
CA TRP A 135 11.18 -14.86 8.88
C TRP A 135 12.41 -15.35 8.10
N LEU A 136 12.45 -15.16 6.78
CA LEU A 136 13.55 -15.60 5.92
C LEU A 136 14.84 -14.78 6.15
N MET A 137 14.69 -13.50 6.48
CA MET A 137 15.78 -12.61 6.88
C MET A 137 15.93 -12.71 8.42
N PRO A 138 17.04 -12.23 9.02
CA PRO A 138 17.22 -12.29 10.48
C PRO A 138 16.28 -11.32 11.20
N GLY A 139 14.97 -11.53 11.04
CA GLY A 139 13.92 -10.78 11.72
C GLY A 139 13.87 -11.16 13.20
N THR A 140 13.53 -10.20 14.06
CA THR A 140 13.48 -10.38 15.50
C THR A 140 12.09 -10.77 15.96
N ASP A 141 11.98 -11.85 16.72
CA ASP A 141 10.78 -12.20 17.47
C ASP A 141 10.57 -11.17 18.58
N ILE A 142 9.48 -10.41 18.48
CA ILE A 142 9.17 -9.32 19.42
C ILE A 142 8.84 -9.80 20.82
N SER A 143 8.54 -11.11 21.02
CA SER A 143 8.24 -11.68 22.33
C SER A 143 9.50 -12.10 23.09
N THR A 144 10.55 -12.50 22.38
CA THR A 144 11.80 -13.00 22.96
C THR A 144 12.98 -12.07 22.77
N GLY A 145 12.91 -11.14 21.83
CA GLY A 145 14.03 -10.28 21.41
C GLY A 145 15.13 -11.01 20.64
N GLN A 146 14.90 -12.28 20.25
CA GLN A 146 15.85 -13.10 19.50
C GLN A 146 15.43 -13.25 18.05
N PRO A 147 16.33 -13.57 17.12
CA PRO A 147 15.97 -13.90 15.75
C PRO A 147 15.00 -15.10 15.72
N TYR A 148 14.05 -15.06 14.76
CA TYR A 148 13.18 -16.22 14.52
C TYR A 148 14.00 -17.46 14.12
N THR A 149 13.62 -18.63 14.64
CA THR A 149 14.19 -19.91 14.18
C THR A 149 13.73 -20.21 12.75
N HIS A 150 14.65 -20.75 11.93
CA HIS A 150 14.34 -21.11 10.53
C HIS A 150 13.72 -22.51 10.43
N ASP A 151 12.66 -22.71 11.18
CA ASP A 151 11.82 -23.92 11.20
C ASP A 151 10.33 -23.55 11.10
N THR A 152 9.47 -24.56 11.10
CA THR A 152 8.01 -24.36 11.03
C THR A 152 7.47 -23.63 12.25
N HIS A 153 8.07 -23.82 13.43
CA HIS A 153 7.68 -23.12 14.65
C HIS A 153 7.97 -21.62 14.54
N GLY A 154 9.20 -21.24 14.15
CA GLY A 154 9.58 -19.84 13.97
C GLY A 154 8.75 -19.13 12.90
N LEU A 155 8.42 -19.83 11.79
CA LEU A 155 7.52 -19.30 10.75
C LEU A 155 6.11 -19.04 11.31
N MET A 156 5.54 -20.01 12.03
CA MET A 156 4.21 -19.85 12.64
C MET A 156 4.18 -18.72 13.66
N MET A 157 5.22 -18.60 14.49
CA MET A 157 5.34 -17.52 15.48
C MET A 157 5.45 -16.15 14.80
N CYS A 158 6.23 -16.03 13.71
CA CYS A 158 6.33 -14.80 12.93
C CYS A 158 4.96 -14.35 12.42
N TYR A 159 4.20 -15.23 11.79
CA TYR A 159 2.85 -14.92 11.33
C TYR A 159 1.88 -14.62 12.48
N TRP A 160 1.95 -15.37 13.57
CA TRP A 160 1.06 -15.17 14.71
C TRP A 160 1.25 -13.78 15.35
N LEU A 161 2.49 -13.41 15.60
CA LEU A 161 2.84 -12.11 16.19
C LEU A 161 2.55 -10.93 15.25
N ALA A 162 2.46 -11.18 13.94
CA ALA A 162 2.12 -10.18 12.94
C ALA A 162 0.60 -9.94 12.76
N ILE A 163 -0.29 -10.77 13.36
CA ILE A 163 -1.75 -10.61 13.24
C ILE A 163 -2.25 -9.21 13.62
N PRO A 164 -1.80 -8.56 14.71
CA PRO A 164 -2.23 -7.19 15.02
C PRO A 164 -1.93 -6.20 13.91
N TYR A 165 -0.76 -6.31 13.29
CA TYR A 165 -0.35 -5.44 12.18
C TYR A 165 -1.18 -5.69 10.91
N MET A 166 -1.51 -6.95 10.62
CA MET A 166 -2.42 -7.33 9.53
C MET A 166 -3.82 -6.76 9.75
N LYS A 167 -4.37 -6.81 10.98
CA LYS A 167 -5.66 -6.20 11.31
C LYS A 167 -5.64 -4.69 11.09
N ASN A 168 -4.59 -4.00 11.53
CA ASN A 168 -4.45 -2.55 11.31
C ASN A 168 -4.37 -2.21 9.81
N MET A 169 -3.62 -2.99 9.03
CA MET A 169 -3.56 -2.86 7.57
C MET A 169 -4.95 -3.05 6.94
N LEU A 170 -5.71 -4.05 7.38
CA LEU A 170 -7.07 -4.29 6.89
C LEU A 170 -7.97 -3.08 7.16
N ILE A 171 -7.99 -2.58 8.40
CA ILE A 171 -8.79 -1.42 8.77
C ILE A 171 -8.37 -0.19 7.96
N GLY A 172 -7.05 0.04 7.80
CA GLY A 172 -6.50 1.08 6.95
C GLY A 172 -6.96 0.95 5.50
N ASN A 173 -6.84 -0.24 4.90
CA ASN A 173 -7.28 -0.50 3.54
C ASN A 173 -8.78 -0.25 3.33
N VAL A 174 -9.63 -0.60 4.30
CA VAL A 174 -11.07 -0.36 4.22
C VAL A 174 -11.37 1.13 4.30
N LEU A 175 -10.85 1.83 5.31
CA LEU A 175 -11.14 3.25 5.53
C LEU A 175 -10.57 4.14 4.41
N TYR A 176 -9.29 3.98 4.08
CA TYR A 176 -8.66 4.75 3.00
C TYR A 176 -9.14 4.30 1.61
N GLY A 177 -9.53 3.02 1.47
CA GLY A 177 -10.21 2.53 0.27
C GLY A 177 -11.57 3.21 0.07
N ALA A 178 -12.38 3.33 1.10
CA ALA A 178 -13.64 4.07 1.05
C ALA A 178 -13.42 5.55 0.65
N LEU A 179 -12.40 6.20 1.20
CA LEU A 179 -12.06 7.59 0.87
C LEU A 179 -11.57 7.74 -0.58
N LEU A 180 -10.65 6.89 -1.01
CA LEU A 180 -10.05 6.99 -2.36
C LEU A 180 -11.04 6.55 -3.45
N PHE A 181 -11.60 5.34 -3.34
CA PHE A 181 -12.54 4.84 -4.34
C PHE A 181 -13.86 5.61 -4.29
N GLY A 182 -14.45 5.78 -3.10
CA GLY A 182 -15.70 6.53 -2.93
C GLY A 182 -15.57 7.99 -3.34
N GLY A 183 -14.50 8.67 -2.92
CA GLY A 183 -14.20 10.05 -3.31
C GLY A 183 -14.04 10.20 -4.82
N PHE A 184 -13.30 9.29 -5.48
CA PHE A 184 -13.11 9.38 -6.93
C PHE A 184 -14.38 9.05 -7.71
N GLU A 185 -15.19 8.08 -7.27
CA GLU A 185 -16.49 7.79 -7.89
C GLU A 185 -17.46 8.98 -7.77
N LEU A 186 -17.46 9.68 -6.63
CA LEU A 186 -18.24 10.92 -6.47
C LEU A 186 -17.73 12.04 -7.39
N LEU A 187 -16.41 12.20 -7.52
CA LEU A 187 -15.81 13.16 -8.43
C LEU A 187 -16.17 12.86 -9.89
N GLN A 188 -16.17 11.59 -10.31
CA GLN A 188 -16.56 11.20 -11.66
C GLN A 188 -18.04 11.50 -11.95
N LYS A 189 -18.93 11.34 -10.96
CA LYS A 189 -20.34 11.72 -11.09
C LYS A 189 -20.52 13.22 -11.24
N ARG A 190 -19.75 14.03 -10.51
CA ARG A 190 -19.82 15.49 -10.55
C ARG A 190 -19.14 16.09 -11.78
N TYR A 191 -18.05 15.47 -12.23
CA TYR A 191 -17.21 15.95 -13.33
C TYR A 191 -17.05 14.87 -14.42
N PRO A 192 -17.92 14.83 -15.44
CA PRO A 192 -17.87 13.79 -16.51
C PRO A 192 -16.52 13.69 -17.23
N ARG A 193 -15.74 14.78 -17.27
CA ARG A 193 -14.37 14.78 -17.83
C ARG A 193 -13.40 13.83 -17.11
N LEU A 194 -13.72 13.38 -15.90
CA LEU A 194 -12.93 12.39 -15.14
C LEU A 194 -13.31 10.96 -15.49
N GLN A 195 -14.42 10.73 -16.17
CA GLN A 195 -14.83 9.41 -16.61
C GLN A 195 -13.88 8.87 -17.69
N SER A 196 -13.67 7.57 -17.69
CA SER A 196 -12.91 6.92 -18.75
C SER A 196 -13.72 6.88 -20.02
N THR A 197 -13.18 7.39 -21.11
CA THR A 197 -13.78 7.30 -22.47
C THR A 197 -13.68 5.90 -23.08
N ILE A 198 -13.42 4.85 -22.30
CA ILE A 198 -13.45 3.49 -22.83
C ILE A 198 -14.88 2.98 -22.74
N HIS A 199 -15.53 2.83 -23.89
CA HIS A 199 -16.70 1.97 -24.01
C HIS A 199 -16.31 0.54 -23.57
N PRO A 200 -17.15 -0.16 -22.80
CA PRO A 200 -16.91 -1.58 -22.52
C PRO A 200 -16.97 -2.32 -23.87
N ILE A 201 -15.90 -3.08 -24.14
CA ILE A 201 -15.92 -4.13 -25.17
C ILE A 201 -16.71 -5.29 -24.62
#